data_53fccb8809074b8c7d9768aa111802aa
#
_entry.id   53fccb8809074b8c7d9768aa111802aa
#
_cell.length_a   1.000
_cell.length_b   1.000
_cell.length_c   1.000
_cell.angle_alpha   90.00
_cell.angle_beta   90.00
_cell.angle_gamma   90.00
#
_symmetry.space_group_name_H-M   'P 1'
#
loop_
_entity.id
_entity.type
_entity.pdbx_description
1 polymer ?
#
loop_
_entity_poly.entity_id
_entity_poly.type
_entity_poly.pdbx_seq_one_letter_code
_entity_poly.pdbx_strand_id
1 'polypeptide(L)'
;PDSQAWAKDMGAHVVLDHREDLLAQAKTHALPALDYVASLTHTDLHYETLVELMRPQSRFALIDDPETLDIKVFKRKSISLHWEFMYTRSMFQTEDMAEQGRILSQVSALVDAGRIKTTLGRHGGVISAENLRRAHQELEAGTAIGKIVLEGFA
;
A
#
# COMPACT_ATOMS: atom_id res chain seq x y z
N PRO A 1 -3.80 6.41 16.46
CA PRO A 1 -3.33 7.80 16.62
C PRO A 1 -2.02 8.05 15.86
N ASP A 2 -0.93 7.29 16.13
CA ASP A 2 0.38 7.56 15.51
C ASP A 2 0.42 7.21 14.03
N SER A 3 -0.17 6.07 13.61
CA SER A 3 -0.27 5.69 12.21
C SER A 3 -1.12 6.66 11.38
N GLN A 4 -2.16 7.25 11.96
CA GLN A 4 -2.96 8.29 11.30
C GLN A 4 -2.15 9.58 11.09
N ALA A 5 -1.39 10.00 12.11
CA ALA A 5 -0.50 11.16 12.01
C ALA A 5 0.57 10.93 10.95
N TRP A 6 1.18 9.76 10.93
CA TRP A 6 2.13 9.34 9.92
C TRP A 6 1.54 9.38 8.50
N ALA A 7 0.36 8.78 8.29
CA ALA A 7 -0.28 8.76 6.97
C ALA A 7 -0.56 10.18 6.45
N LYS A 8 -1.00 11.09 7.33
CA LYS A 8 -1.20 12.51 6.97
C LYS A 8 0.11 13.20 6.64
N ASP A 9 1.17 12.95 7.40
CA ASP A 9 2.51 13.50 7.12
C ASP A 9 3.07 12.98 5.78
N MET A 10 2.74 11.75 5.41
CA MET A 10 3.08 11.17 4.09
C MET A 10 2.22 11.69 2.94
N GLY A 11 1.23 12.53 3.21
CA GLY A 11 0.44 13.22 2.19
C GLY A 11 -1.02 12.80 2.07
N ALA A 12 -1.52 11.93 2.93
CA ALA A 12 -2.93 11.58 2.92
C ALA A 12 -3.81 12.76 3.36
N HIS A 13 -4.79 13.15 2.54
CA HIS A 13 -5.73 14.23 2.87
C HIS A 13 -6.72 13.81 3.96
N VAL A 14 -7.23 12.58 3.87
CA VAL A 14 -8.13 11.98 4.85
C VAL A 14 -7.60 10.59 5.21
N VAL A 15 -7.69 10.23 6.48
CA VAL A 15 -7.34 8.90 7.00
C VAL A 15 -8.56 8.37 7.74
N LEU A 16 -9.02 7.19 7.34
CA LEU A 16 -10.11 6.46 7.98
C LEU A 16 -9.55 5.38 8.90
N ASP A 17 -10.26 5.06 9.98
CA ASP A 17 -9.94 3.92 10.84
C ASP A 17 -10.61 2.66 10.28
N HIS A 18 -9.81 1.72 9.77
CA HIS A 18 -10.30 0.48 9.18
C HIS A 18 -10.99 -0.46 10.18
N ARG A 19 -10.89 -0.19 11.49
CA ARG A 19 -11.59 -0.96 12.54
C ARG A 19 -13.03 -0.51 12.75
N GLU A 20 -13.37 0.62 12.20
CA GLU A 20 -14.69 1.25 12.31
C GLU A 20 -15.42 1.21 10.94
N ASP A 21 -16.69 1.56 10.91
CA ASP A 21 -17.47 1.61 9.69
C ASP A 21 -16.91 2.63 8.69
N LEU A 22 -16.28 2.12 7.63
CA LEU A 22 -15.65 2.94 6.58
C LEU A 22 -16.67 3.75 5.78
N LEU A 23 -17.90 3.23 5.57
CA LEU A 23 -18.94 3.94 4.83
C LEU A 23 -19.44 5.14 5.64
N ALA A 24 -19.67 4.95 6.93
CA ALA A 24 -20.06 6.01 7.84
C ALA A 24 -18.99 7.11 7.92
N GLN A 25 -17.71 6.71 8.03
CA GLN A 25 -16.60 7.66 8.05
C GLN A 25 -16.47 8.42 6.73
N ALA A 26 -16.55 7.73 5.58
CA ALA A 26 -16.51 8.36 4.27
C ALA A 26 -17.61 9.43 4.12
N LYS A 27 -18.81 9.13 4.59
CA LYS A 27 -19.92 10.09 4.63
C LYS A 27 -19.65 11.28 5.55
N THR A 28 -19.12 11.02 6.75
CA THR A 28 -18.77 12.07 7.72
C THR A 28 -17.72 13.02 7.17
N HIS A 29 -16.75 12.50 6.43
CA HIS A 29 -15.71 13.29 5.77
C HIS A 29 -16.14 13.85 4.41
N ALA A 30 -17.39 13.64 3.99
CA ALA A 30 -17.91 14.07 2.70
C ALA A 30 -17.00 13.64 1.52
N LEU A 31 -16.46 12.43 1.59
CA LEU A 31 -15.59 11.93 0.53
C LEU A 31 -16.35 11.78 -0.78
N PRO A 32 -15.78 12.23 -1.91
CA PRO A 32 -16.36 11.95 -3.21
C PRO A 32 -16.28 10.45 -3.52
N ALA A 33 -17.11 9.98 -4.46
CA ALA A 33 -16.98 8.63 -4.97
C ALA A 33 -15.59 8.41 -5.58
N LEU A 34 -14.96 7.26 -5.27
CA LEU A 34 -13.57 6.99 -5.59
C LEU A 34 -13.38 6.65 -7.07
N ASP A 35 -12.40 7.28 -7.71
CA ASP A 35 -11.97 6.99 -9.09
C ASP A 35 -11.03 5.79 -9.16
N TYR A 36 -10.15 5.66 -8.18
CA TYR A 36 -9.09 4.67 -8.11
C TYR A 36 -8.98 4.12 -6.70
N VAL A 37 -8.76 2.83 -6.61
CA VAL A 37 -8.38 2.14 -5.36
C VAL A 37 -7.09 1.38 -5.62
N ALA A 38 -6.13 1.52 -4.71
CA ALA A 38 -4.96 0.67 -4.61
C ALA A 38 -5.06 -0.11 -3.30
N SER A 39 -5.40 -1.39 -3.38
CA SER A 39 -5.49 -2.28 -2.23
C SER A 39 -4.13 -2.96 -2.03
N LEU A 40 -3.49 -2.65 -0.93
CA LEU A 40 -2.10 -3.03 -0.67
C LEU A 40 -1.98 -4.13 0.39
N THR A 41 -3.06 -4.41 1.12
CA THR A 41 -3.13 -5.45 2.15
C THR A 41 -4.58 -5.65 2.59
N HIS A 42 -4.89 -6.86 3.10
CA HIS A 42 -6.21 -7.22 3.62
C HIS A 42 -7.37 -6.92 2.65
N THR A 43 -7.15 -7.14 1.36
CA THR A 43 -8.15 -6.90 0.32
C THR A 43 -9.43 -7.69 0.59
N ASP A 44 -9.32 -8.93 1.04
CA ASP A 44 -10.44 -9.82 1.41
C ASP A 44 -11.40 -9.20 2.42
N LEU A 45 -10.89 -8.40 3.37
CA LEU A 45 -11.70 -7.78 4.42
C LEU A 45 -12.43 -6.51 3.96
N HIS A 46 -11.93 -5.83 2.93
CA HIS A 46 -12.36 -4.46 2.63
C HIS A 46 -12.89 -4.23 1.21
N TYR A 47 -12.67 -5.15 0.26
CA TYR A 47 -12.95 -4.89 -1.15
C TYR A 47 -14.43 -4.60 -1.43
N GLU A 48 -15.37 -5.26 -0.76
CA GLU A 48 -16.80 -5.00 -0.95
C GLU A 48 -17.16 -3.56 -0.55
N THR A 49 -16.70 -3.13 0.62
CA THR A 49 -16.90 -1.76 1.11
C THR A 49 -16.23 -0.74 0.20
N LEU A 50 -15.01 -1.03 -0.27
CA LEU A 50 -14.31 -0.15 -1.19
C LEU A 50 -15.04 -0.04 -2.53
N VAL A 51 -15.56 -1.15 -3.08
CA VAL A 51 -16.37 -1.14 -4.30
C VAL A 51 -17.64 -0.30 -4.10
N GLU A 52 -18.25 -0.32 -2.91
CA GLU A 52 -19.40 0.53 -2.62
C GLU A 52 -19.06 2.02 -2.68
N LEU A 53 -17.91 2.42 -2.18
CA LEU A 53 -17.41 3.79 -2.24
C LEU A 53 -16.95 4.23 -3.64
N MET A 54 -16.68 3.31 -4.55
CA MET A 54 -16.20 3.60 -5.89
C MET A 54 -17.32 4.07 -6.81
N ARG A 55 -17.00 4.97 -7.73
CA ARG A 55 -17.92 5.33 -8.83
C ARG A 55 -17.97 4.27 -9.93
N PRO A 56 -19.03 4.25 -10.76
CA PRO A 56 -19.03 3.42 -11.97
C PRO A 56 -17.83 3.69 -12.90
N GLN A 57 -17.32 2.63 -13.56
CA GLN A 57 -16.20 2.66 -14.51
C GLN A 57 -14.85 3.09 -13.89
N SER A 58 -14.71 2.96 -12.60
CA SER A 58 -13.46 3.21 -11.85
C SER A 58 -12.49 2.04 -11.95
N ARG A 59 -11.33 2.14 -11.31
CA ARG A 59 -10.26 1.14 -11.38
C ARG A 59 -9.83 0.70 -9.98
N PHE A 60 -9.75 -0.61 -9.80
CA PHE A 60 -9.29 -1.24 -8.56
C PHE A 60 -8.03 -2.04 -8.85
N ALA A 61 -6.92 -1.67 -8.23
CA ALA A 61 -5.67 -2.42 -8.28
C ALA A 61 -5.41 -3.10 -6.94
N LEU A 62 -4.83 -4.30 -6.96
CA LEU A 62 -4.45 -5.04 -5.76
C LEU A 62 -3.11 -5.73 -5.96
N ILE A 63 -2.36 -5.89 -4.85
CA ILE A 63 -1.04 -6.50 -4.82
C ILE A 63 -0.94 -7.70 -3.87
N ASP A 64 -1.89 -7.85 -2.93
CA ASP A 64 -1.96 -8.98 -2.01
C ASP A 64 -2.70 -10.17 -2.63
N ASP A 65 -2.60 -11.32 -1.98
CA ASP A 65 -3.09 -12.61 -2.46
C ASP A 65 -4.27 -13.08 -1.60
N PRO A 66 -5.48 -12.50 -1.75
CA PRO A 66 -6.66 -13.00 -1.06
C PRO A 66 -6.99 -14.43 -1.52
N GLU A 67 -7.36 -15.33 -0.59
CA GLU A 67 -7.73 -16.72 -0.94
C GLU A 67 -8.88 -16.75 -1.95
N THR A 68 -9.84 -15.85 -1.80
CA THR A 68 -10.99 -15.72 -2.70
C THR A 68 -11.35 -14.26 -2.91
N LEU A 69 -11.80 -13.94 -4.11
CA LEU A 69 -12.33 -12.63 -4.46
C LEU A 69 -13.58 -12.82 -5.34
N ASP A 70 -14.75 -12.40 -4.85
CA ASP A 70 -15.96 -12.40 -5.70
C ASP A 70 -15.93 -11.22 -6.68
N ILE A 71 -15.46 -11.49 -7.88
CA ILE A 71 -15.39 -10.49 -8.96
C ILE A 71 -16.75 -9.96 -9.41
N LYS A 72 -17.85 -10.62 -9.03
CA LYS A 72 -19.20 -10.19 -9.44
C LYS A 72 -19.59 -8.87 -8.80
N VAL A 73 -19.03 -8.53 -7.62
CA VAL A 73 -19.31 -7.25 -6.95
C VAL A 73 -18.87 -6.05 -7.80
N PHE A 74 -17.80 -6.22 -8.60
CA PHE A 74 -17.28 -5.18 -9.48
C PHE A 74 -18.14 -4.97 -10.74
N LYS A 75 -18.88 -6.01 -11.16
CA LYS A 75 -19.64 -6.03 -12.42
C LYS A 75 -20.72 -4.94 -12.48
N ARG A 76 -21.46 -4.71 -11.39
CA ARG A 76 -22.58 -3.76 -11.38
C ARG A 76 -22.16 -2.33 -11.73
N LYS A 77 -20.93 -1.96 -11.36
CA LYS A 77 -20.36 -0.64 -11.61
C LYS A 77 -19.36 -0.64 -12.78
N SER A 78 -19.20 -1.79 -13.49
CA SER A 78 -18.19 -1.95 -14.57
C SER A 78 -16.78 -1.51 -14.12
N ILE A 79 -16.39 -1.84 -12.88
CA ILE A 79 -15.08 -1.53 -12.34
C ILE A 79 -14.04 -2.46 -12.95
N SER A 80 -12.93 -1.90 -13.44
CA SER A 80 -11.79 -2.68 -13.93
C SER A 80 -10.94 -3.15 -12.76
N LEU A 81 -10.60 -4.45 -12.75
CA LEU A 81 -9.69 -5.05 -11.78
C LEU A 81 -8.30 -5.19 -12.40
N HIS A 82 -7.27 -4.77 -11.68
CA HIS A 82 -5.88 -4.81 -12.10
C HIS A 82 -5.04 -5.51 -11.04
N TRP A 83 -4.38 -6.59 -11.47
CA TRP A 83 -3.36 -7.25 -10.65
C TRP A 83 -2.03 -6.53 -10.79
N GLU A 84 -1.35 -6.34 -9.67
CA GLU A 84 0.03 -5.91 -9.63
C GLU A 84 0.89 -6.99 -8.98
N PHE A 85 1.79 -7.57 -9.76
CA PHE A 85 2.77 -8.54 -9.30
C PHE A 85 4.16 -8.12 -9.78
N MET A 86 4.99 -7.67 -8.84
CA MET A 86 6.29 -7.07 -9.15
C MET A 86 7.22 -7.97 -9.96
N TYR A 87 7.04 -9.28 -9.88
CA TYR A 87 7.88 -10.25 -10.56
C TYR A 87 7.42 -10.63 -11.97
N THR A 88 6.26 -10.20 -12.43
CA THR A 88 5.74 -10.56 -13.76
C THR A 88 6.76 -10.30 -14.84
N ARG A 89 7.35 -9.12 -14.88
CA ARG A 89 8.31 -8.73 -15.90
C ARG A 89 9.55 -9.62 -15.92
N SER A 90 10.14 -9.89 -14.76
CA SER A 90 11.35 -10.72 -14.65
C SER A 90 11.06 -12.21 -14.84
N MET A 91 9.95 -12.73 -14.30
CA MET A 91 9.57 -14.14 -14.44
C MET A 91 9.25 -14.54 -15.88
N PHE A 92 8.55 -13.68 -16.58
CA PHE A 92 8.12 -13.95 -17.97
C PHE A 92 9.03 -13.29 -19.01
N GLN A 93 10.09 -12.61 -18.59
CA GLN A 93 11.06 -11.94 -19.46
C GLN A 93 10.36 -11.07 -20.52
N THR A 94 9.44 -10.22 -20.05
CA THR A 94 8.65 -9.36 -20.93
C THR A 94 9.54 -8.32 -21.63
N GLU A 95 9.07 -7.79 -22.79
CA GLU A 95 9.82 -6.79 -23.55
C GLU A 95 10.17 -5.54 -22.74
N ASP A 96 9.34 -5.21 -21.74
CA ASP A 96 9.51 -4.07 -20.83
C ASP A 96 10.19 -4.44 -19.50
N MET A 97 10.96 -5.52 -19.45
CA MET A 97 11.60 -6.03 -18.21
C MET A 97 12.45 -4.96 -17.49
N ALA A 98 13.05 -4.04 -18.22
CA ALA A 98 13.86 -2.94 -17.65
C ALA A 98 13.01 -1.84 -16.95
N GLU A 99 11.69 -1.86 -17.12
CA GLU A 99 10.80 -0.80 -16.61
C GLU A 99 10.84 -0.68 -15.09
N GLN A 100 10.97 -1.79 -14.37
CA GLN A 100 11.10 -1.77 -12.91
C GLN A 100 12.32 -0.97 -12.44
N GLY A 101 13.47 -1.19 -13.09
CA GLY A 101 14.70 -0.41 -12.80
C GLY A 101 14.51 1.09 -13.08
N ARG A 102 13.83 1.42 -14.20
CA ARG A 102 13.51 2.81 -14.55
C ARG A 102 12.61 3.49 -13.50
N ILE A 103 11.56 2.78 -13.06
CA ILE A 103 10.65 3.28 -12.02
C ILE A 103 11.40 3.52 -10.71
N LEU A 104 12.23 2.57 -10.27
CA LEU A 104 13.02 2.72 -9.04
C LEU A 104 14.00 3.89 -9.11
N SER A 105 14.64 4.09 -10.26
CA SER A 105 15.51 5.24 -10.49
C SER A 105 14.76 6.58 -10.43
N GLN A 106 13.54 6.62 -10.97
CA GLN A 106 12.69 7.81 -10.87
C GLN A 106 12.28 8.09 -9.42
N VAL A 107 11.91 7.05 -8.66
CA VAL A 107 11.56 7.21 -7.23
C VAL A 107 12.75 7.76 -6.46
N SER A 108 13.97 7.21 -6.67
CA SER A 108 15.19 7.73 -6.06
C SER A 108 15.40 9.22 -6.35
N ALA A 109 15.31 9.61 -7.62
CA ALA A 109 15.45 11.01 -8.01
C ALA A 109 14.39 11.93 -7.39
N LEU A 110 13.16 11.46 -7.23
CA LEU A 110 12.09 12.21 -6.58
C LEU A 110 12.31 12.39 -5.08
N VAL A 111 12.88 11.38 -4.41
CA VAL A 111 13.28 11.47 -3.00
C VAL A 111 14.42 12.47 -2.84
N ASP A 112 15.46 12.38 -3.67
CA ASP A 112 16.61 13.29 -3.65
C ASP A 112 16.21 14.75 -3.91
N ALA A 113 15.22 14.95 -4.77
CA ALA A 113 14.65 16.26 -5.04
C ALA A 113 13.65 16.76 -3.97
N GLY A 114 13.42 15.98 -2.90
CA GLY A 114 12.47 16.31 -1.83
C GLY A 114 11.00 16.33 -2.26
N ARG A 115 10.67 15.73 -3.40
CA ARG A 115 9.29 15.67 -3.93
C ARG A 115 8.49 14.51 -3.36
N ILE A 116 9.17 13.46 -2.93
CA ILE A 116 8.60 12.31 -2.22
C ILE A 116 9.33 12.19 -0.88
N LYS A 117 8.60 12.05 0.19
CA LYS A 117 9.17 11.76 1.51
C LYS A 117 9.59 10.31 1.60
N THR A 118 10.72 10.04 2.22
CA THR A 118 11.14 8.69 2.55
C THR A 118 10.18 8.07 3.57
N THR A 119 9.93 6.78 3.45
CA THR A 119 9.16 6.00 4.42
C THR A 119 10.03 5.42 5.54
N LEU A 120 11.27 5.88 5.71
CA LEU A 120 12.14 5.49 6.81
C LEU A 120 11.50 5.88 8.15
N GLY A 121 11.11 4.88 8.94
CA GLY A 121 10.55 5.07 10.28
C GLY A 121 11.66 5.17 11.33
N ARG A 122 12.63 4.24 11.29
CA ARG A 122 13.78 4.26 12.20
C ARG A 122 14.96 3.42 11.72
N HIS A 123 16.13 3.72 12.27
CA HIS A 123 17.29 2.86 12.18
C HIS A 123 17.27 1.81 13.30
N GLY A 124 17.37 0.53 12.92
CA GLY A 124 17.38 -0.63 13.83
C GLY A 124 18.76 -1.02 14.34
N GLY A 125 19.79 -0.26 14.00
CA GLY A 125 21.18 -0.52 14.35
C GLY A 125 21.92 -1.33 13.27
N VAL A 126 23.03 -1.96 13.66
CA VAL A 126 23.84 -2.79 12.73
C VAL A 126 23.10 -4.07 12.34
N ILE A 127 23.48 -4.63 11.20
CA ILE A 127 22.99 -5.92 10.72
C ILE A 127 23.61 -7.02 11.61
N SER A 128 22.80 -7.51 12.54
CA SER A 128 23.14 -8.62 13.42
C SER A 128 21.92 -9.54 13.60
N ALA A 129 22.14 -10.79 14.00
CA ALA A 129 21.05 -11.73 14.25
C ALA A 129 20.09 -11.22 15.34
N GLU A 130 20.58 -10.51 16.34
CA GLU A 130 19.77 -9.93 17.41
C GLU A 130 18.87 -8.80 16.90
N ASN A 131 19.45 -7.85 16.16
CA ASN A 131 18.70 -6.72 15.60
C ASN A 131 17.69 -7.16 14.55
N LEU A 132 18.02 -8.14 13.71
CA LEU A 132 17.09 -8.75 12.76
C LEU A 132 15.92 -9.41 13.47
N ARG A 133 16.19 -10.22 14.51
CA ARG A 133 15.10 -10.87 15.28
C ARG A 133 14.16 -9.83 15.89
N ARG A 134 14.69 -8.75 16.45
CA ARG A 134 13.89 -7.66 17.02
C ARG A 134 13.04 -6.96 15.96
N ALA A 135 13.62 -6.67 14.79
CA ALA A 135 12.89 -6.06 13.69
C ALA A 135 11.76 -6.98 13.17
N HIS A 136 12.00 -8.29 13.05
CA HIS A 136 10.98 -9.27 12.68
C HIS A 136 9.83 -9.32 13.68
N GLN A 137 10.14 -9.39 14.98
CA GLN A 137 9.12 -9.39 16.05
C GLN A 137 8.22 -8.15 15.98
N GLU A 138 8.79 -6.98 15.73
CA GLU A 138 8.05 -5.74 15.59
C GLU A 138 7.14 -5.73 14.35
N LEU A 139 7.63 -6.24 13.22
CA LEU A 139 6.84 -6.37 12.00
C LEU A 139 5.71 -7.40 12.16
N GLU A 140 5.98 -8.54 12.76
CA GLU A 140 4.99 -9.60 13.02
C GLU A 140 3.89 -9.14 14.00
N ALA A 141 4.26 -8.28 14.98
CA ALA A 141 3.31 -7.66 15.88
C ALA A 141 2.43 -6.58 15.22
N GLY A 142 2.70 -6.19 13.97
CA GLY A 142 1.94 -5.17 13.26
C GLY A 142 2.05 -3.76 13.85
N THR A 143 3.08 -3.49 14.66
CA THR A 143 3.26 -2.21 15.36
C THR A 143 4.23 -1.26 14.67
N ALA A 144 4.94 -1.72 13.63
CA ALA A 144 5.90 -0.90 12.91
C ALA A 144 5.21 0.21 12.10
N ILE A 145 5.70 1.44 12.26
CA ILE A 145 5.30 2.59 11.45
C ILE A 145 6.49 2.98 10.56
N GLY A 146 6.26 2.96 9.24
CA GLY A 146 7.33 3.16 8.27
C GLY A 146 8.27 1.95 8.15
N LYS A 147 9.43 2.14 7.53
CA LYS A 147 10.42 1.10 7.30
C LYS A 147 11.49 1.09 8.40
N ILE A 148 11.88 -0.12 8.82
CA ILE A 148 13.02 -0.32 9.71
C ILE A 148 14.23 -0.63 8.83
N VAL A 149 15.29 0.13 8.98
CA VAL A 149 16.54 -0.05 8.24
C VAL A 149 17.66 -0.44 9.20
N LEU A 150 18.45 -1.44 8.83
CA LEU A 150 19.68 -1.81 9.52
C LEU A 150 20.85 -1.50 8.58
N GLU A 151 21.96 -1.02 9.12
CA GLU A 151 23.10 -0.55 8.34
C GLU A 151 24.43 -1.05 8.92
N GLY A 152 25.32 -1.48 8.02
CA GLY A 152 26.61 -2.04 8.40
C GLY A 152 26.51 -3.45 8.99
N PHE A 153 27.65 -4.09 9.17
CA PHE A 153 27.77 -5.41 9.82
C PHE A 153 28.52 -5.27 11.14
N ALA A 154 28.12 -6.09 12.13
CA ALA A 154 28.80 -6.18 13.42
C ALA A 154 30.14 -6.92 13.29
#